data_303c7d217bfa29b42399e487d90acf49
#
_entry.id   303c7d217bfa29b42399e487d90acf49
#
_cell.length_a   1.000
_cell.length_b   1.000
_cell.length_c   1.000
_cell.angle_alpha   90.00
_cell.angle_beta   90.00
_cell.angle_gamma   90.00
#
_symmetry.space_group_name_H-M   'P 1'
#
loop_
_entity.id
_entity.type
_entity.pdbx_description
1 polymer ?
#
loop_
_entity_poly.entity_id
_entity_poly.type
_entity_poly.pdbx_seq_one_letter_code
_entity_poly.pdbx_strand_id
1 'polypeptide(L)'
;IFTFGKKEGIFTADSQFVVFNCADYANNAELLLSQLFGSVKGAYTGADATKEGLLKRADGGMLFLDEVHRLPPEGQEMLFYFIDKKKYRMLGEANSEHEAKVTLVLATTEDPDNHLLTTFLRRIPMVIKIPSLKEKSFNERKQMILYLFSLEASAIGCPIVIDKDTMATLLLYQPKGNIGQLKN
;
A
#
# COMPACT_ATOMS: atom_id res chain seq x y z
N ILE A 1 0.70 -9.39 7.21
CA ILE A 1 0.07 -10.24 6.17
C ILE A 1 1.14 -11.01 5.42
N PHE A 2 2.12 -10.36 4.77
CA PHE A 2 3.14 -11.05 3.97
C PHE A 2 3.99 -12.05 4.76
N THR A 3 4.52 -11.64 5.94
CA THR A 3 5.29 -12.50 6.83
C THR A 3 4.48 -13.70 7.32
N PHE A 4 3.20 -13.48 7.62
CA PHE A 4 2.26 -14.55 7.97
C PHE A 4 2.04 -15.49 6.79
N GLY A 5 1.80 -14.94 5.59
CA GLY A 5 1.63 -15.74 4.37
C GLY A 5 2.85 -16.62 4.05
N LYS A 6 4.08 -16.16 4.33
CA LYS A 6 5.28 -16.99 4.22
C LYS A 6 5.27 -18.16 5.23
N LYS A 7 4.84 -17.91 6.47
CA LYS A 7 4.74 -18.97 7.50
C LYS A 7 3.70 -20.03 7.14
N GLU A 8 2.59 -19.61 6.54
CA GLU A 8 1.50 -20.50 6.12
C GLU A 8 1.71 -21.12 4.74
N GLY A 9 2.86 -20.90 4.10
CA GLY A 9 3.18 -21.46 2.78
C GLY A 9 2.40 -20.86 1.60
N ILE A 10 1.70 -19.74 1.80
CA ILE A 10 1.01 -18.98 0.73
C ILE A 10 2.04 -18.33 -0.19
N PHE A 11 3.13 -17.83 0.38
CA PHE A 11 4.28 -17.28 -0.33
C PHE A 11 5.50 -18.17 -0.12
N THR A 12 6.31 -18.31 -1.17
CA THR A 12 7.59 -19.01 -1.12
C THR A 12 8.66 -18.17 -0.40
N ALA A 13 9.80 -18.75 -0.11
CA ALA A 13 10.94 -18.02 0.46
C ALA A 13 11.39 -16.86 -0.45
N ASP A 14 11.36 -17.08 -1.77
CA ASP A 14 11.81 -16.12 -2.79
C ASP A 14 10.75 -15.07 -3.16
N SER A 15 9.49 -15.25 -2.72
CA SER A 15 8.41 -14.30 -2.97
C SER A 15 8.78 -12.91 -2.45
N GLN A 16 8.56 -11.88 -3.26
CA GLN A 16 8.89 -10.51 -2.93
C GLN A 16 7.67 -9.76 -2.36
N PHE A 17 7.94 -8.88 -1.41
CA PHE A 17 7.00 -7.85 -0.97
C PHE A 17 7.46 -6.52 -1.55
N VAL A 18 6.72 -6.03 -2.54
CA VAL A 18 7.00 -4.78 -3.24
C VAL A 18 6.07 -3.71 -2.72
N VAL A 19 6.62 -2.56 -2.35
CA VAL A 19 5.87 -1.40 -1.87
C VAL A 19 6.06 -0.26 -2.86
N PHE A 20 4.97 0.42 -3.19
CA PHE A 20 4.98 1.55 -4.09
C PHE A 20 3.98 2.61 -3.65
N ASN A 21 4.42 3.86 -3.56
CA ASN A 21 3.54 4.98 -3.27
C ASN A 21 3.18 5.72 -4.57
N CYS A 22 1.91 5.69 -4.95
CA CYS A 22 1.43 6.35 -6.16
C CYS A 22 1.58 7.88 -6.09
N ALA A 23 1.60 8.47 -4.89
CA ALA A 23 1.74 9.90 -4.72
C ALA A 23 3.12 10.43 -5.16
N ASP A 24 4.17 9.60 -5.11
CA ASP A 24 5.52 10.02 -5.52
C ASP A 24 5.59 10.40 -7.01
N TYR A 25 4.64 9.90 -7.80
CA TYR A 25 4.56 10.10 -9.25
C TYR A 25 3.25 10.79 -9.71
N ALA A 26 2.47 11.35 -8.78
CA ALA A 26 1.13 11.89 -9.08
C ALA A 26 1.11 12.98 -10.16
N ASN A 27 2.24 13.69 -10.36
CA ASN A 27 2.37 14.75 -11.37
C ASN A 27 2.85 14.23 -12.74
N ASN A 28 3.11 12.92 -12.88
CA ASN A 28 3.56 12.30 -14.12
C ASN A 28 2.90 10.93 -14.29
N ALA A 29 1.71 10.93 -14.91
CA ALA A 29 0.91 9.74 -15.13
C ALA A 29 1.65 8.66 -15.94
N GLU A 30 2.36 9.05 -17.00
CA GLU A 30 3.11 8.10 -17.84
C GLU A 30 4.21 7.40 -17.06
N LEU A 31 4.96 8.15 -16.23
CA LEU A 31 6.00 7.58 -15.40
C LEU A 31 5.42 6.65 -14.31
N LEU A 32 4.30 7.05 -13.68
CA LEU A 32 3.59 6.22 -12.70
C LEU A 32 3.17 4.88 -13.32
N LEU A 33 2.51 4.92 -14.48
CA LEU A 33 2.06 3.73 -15.19
C LEU A 33 3.24 2.87 -15.66
N SER A 34 4.32 3.49 -16.16
CA SER A 34 5.55 2.80 -16.54
C SER A 34 6.20 2.07 -15.36
N GLN A 35 6.22 2.68 -14.15
CA GLN A 35 6.69 1.98 -12.96
C GLN A 35 5.85 0.76 -12.64
N LEU A 36 4.53 0.89 -12.70
CA LEU A 36 3.61 -0.17 -12.29
C LEU A 36 3.54 -1.32 -13.29
N PHE A 37 3.35 -1.01 -14.58
CA PHE A 37 3.13 -1.99 -15.65
C PHE A 37 4.38 -2.30 -16.47
N GLY A 38 5.40 -1.44 -16.42
CA GLY A 38 6.54 -1.48 -17.31
C GLY A 38 6.28 -0.68 -18.61
N SER A 39 7.33 -0.49 -19.39
CA SER A 39 7.26 0.21 -20.68
C SER A 39 8.25 -0.35 -21.68
N VAL A 40 7.86 -0.39 -22.94
CA VAL A 40 8.81 -0.66 -24.04
C VAL A 40 9.54 0.62 -24.43
N LYS A 41 10.68 0.47 -25.07
CA LYS A 41 11.42 1.61 -25.61
C LYS A 41 10.53 2.44 -26.54
N GLY A 42 10.50 3.76 -26.33
CA GLY A 42 9.72 4.69 -27.14
C GLY A 42 8.23 4.81 -26.73
N ALA A 43 7.81 4.18 -25.66
CA ALA A 43 6.43 4.23 -25.18
C ALA A 43 5.96 5.65 -24.82
N TYR A 44 6.88 6.49 -24.36
CA TYR A 44 6.65 7.90 -24.03
C TYR A 44 7.96 8.69 -24.17
N THR A 45 7.89 10.02 -24.12
CA THR A 45 9.06 10.88 -24.22
C THR A 45 10.04 10.63 -23.05
N GLY A 46 11.23 10.13 -23.36
CA GLY A 46 12.24 9.73 -22.36
C GLY A 46 12.24 8.22 -22.02
N ALA A 47 11.46 7.40 -22.71
CA ALA A 47 11.52 5.95 -22.60
C ALA A 47 12.68 5.39 -23.48
N ASP A 48 13.92 5.57 -23.04
CA ASP A 48 15.11 5.20 -23.82
C ASP A 48 15.37 3.68 -23.89
N ALA A 49 14.80 2.92 -22.95
CA ALA A 49 14.93 1.47 -22.86
C ALA A 49 13.64 0.81 -22.39
N THR A 50 13.49 -0.48 -22.71
CA THR A 50 12.42 -1.30 -22.13
C THR A 50 12.69 -1.53 -20.64
N LYS A 51 11.68 -1.32 -19.79
CA LYS A 51 11.75 -1.50 -18.35
C LYS A 51 10.63 -2.38 -17.86
N GLU A 52 10.95 -3.37 -17.04
CA GLU A 52 9.96 -4.20 -16.35
C GLU A 52 9.24 -3.40 -15.26
N GLY A 53 7.94 -3.61 -15.13
CA GLY A 53 7.11 -2.99 -14.11
C GLY A 53 7.10 -3.74 -12.77
N LEU A 54 6.50 -3.09 -11.77
CA LEU A 54 6.38 -3.64 -10.42
C LEU A 54 5.50 -4.89 -10.37
N LEU A 55 4.50 -5.03 -11.26
CA LEU A 55 3.71 -6.25 -11.37
C LEU A 55 4.60 -7.46 -11.69
N LYS A 56 5.56 -7.31 -12.60
CA LYS A 56 6.51 -8.38 -12.91
C LYS A 56 7.43 -8.69 -11.73
N ARG A 57 7.94 -7.67 -11.07
CA ARG A 57 8.81 -7.82 -9.90
C ARG A 57 8.12 -8.49 -8.70
N ALA A 58 6.81 -8.26 -8.56
CA ALA A 58 5.99 -8.84 -7.50
C ALA A 58 5.40 -10.22 -7.85
N ASP A 59 5.75 -10.79 -9.01
CA ASP A 59 5.22 -12.08 -9.47
C ASP A 59 5.51 -13.20 -8.45
N GLY A 60 4.49 -13.95 -8.09
CA GLY A 60 4.54 -14.94 -7.01
C GLY A 60 4.53 -14.36 -5.59
N GLY A 61 4.39 -13.03 -5.44
CA GLY A 61 4.47 -12.33 -4.18
C GLY A 61 3.33 -11.34 -3.93
N MET A 62 3.67 -10.21 -3.31
CA MET A 62 2.72 -9.18 -2.92
C MET A 62 3.16 -7.80 -3.39
N LEU A 63 2.23 -7.04 -3.96
CA LEU A 63 2.40 -5.63 -4.30
C LEU A 63 1.46 -4.79 -3.43
N PHE A 64 2.05 -3.91 -2.63
CA PHE A 64 1.35 -2.91 -1.84
C PHE A 64 1.40 -1.57 -2.56
N LEU A 65 0.23 -1.06 -2.95
CA LEU A 65 0.06 0.26 -3.57
C LEU A 65 -0.51 1.22 -2.54
N ASP A 66 0.31 2.18 -2.12
CA ASP A 66 -0.14 3.26 -1.25
C ASP A 66 -0.65 4.43 -2.07
N GLU A 67 -1.60 5.19 -1.49
CA GLU A 67 -2.26 6.33 -2.12
C GLU A 67 -2.82 5.99 -3.52
N VAL A 68 -3.49 4.85 -3.62
CA VAL A 68 -3.99 4.31 -4.89
C VAL A 68 -4.96 5.25 -5.61
N HIS A 69 -5.60 6.18 -4.90
CA HIS A 69 -6.44 7.23 -5.47
C HIS A 69 -5.67 8.19 -6.39
N ARG A 70 -4.33 8.19 -6.33
CA ARG A 70 -3.46 8.96 -7.24
C ARG A 70 -3.27 8.29 -8.60
N LEU A 71 -3.72 7.03 -8.77
CA LEU A 71 -3.72 6.41 -10.09
C LEU A 71 -4.68 7.16 -11.02
N PRO A 72 -4.23 7.55 -12.23
CA PRO A 72 -5.11 8.12 -13.23
C PRO A 72 -6.17 7.08 -13.65
N PRO A 73 -7.32 7.51 -14.22
CA PRO A 73 -8.38 6.60 -14.66
C PRO A 73 -7.89 5.45 -15.54
N GLU A 74 -6.98 5.74 -16.48
CA GLU A 74 -6.34 4.74 -17.33
C GLU A 74 -5.60 3.67 -16.52
N GLY A 75 -4.84 4.08 -15.50
CA GLY A 75 -4.12 3.16 -14.63
C GLY A 75 -5.06 2.30 -13.78
N GLN A 76 -6.19 2.86 -13.36
CA GLN A 76 -7.23 2.10 -12.67
C GLN A 76 -7.86 1.05 -13.60
N GLU A 77 -8.10 1.37 -14.88
CA GLU A 77 -8.61 0.43 -15.87
C GLU A 77 -7.61 -0.69 -16.20
N MET A 78 -6.33 -0.34 -16.34
CA MET A 78 -5.26 -1.34 -16.55
C MET A 78 -5.13 -2.27 -15.34
N LEU A 79 -5.20 -1.74 -14.14
CA LEU A 79 -5.13 -2.53 -12.91
C LEU A 79 -6.38 -3.41 -12.72
N PHE A 80 -7.55 -2.88 -13.07
CA PHE A 80 -8.79 -3.63 -13.13
C PHE A 80 -8.69 -4.83 -14.08
N TYR A 81 -8.16 -4.63 -15.29
CA TYR A 81 -7.93 -5.71 -16.24
C TYR A 81 -6.99 -6.78 -15.66
N PHE A 82 -5.92 -6.35 -15.00
CA PHE A 82 -5.00 -7.25 -14.31
C PHE A 82 -5.67 -8.06 -13.19
N ILE A 83 -6.54 -7.43 -12.38
CA ILE A 83 -7.27 -8.12 -11.30
C ILE A 83 -8.15 -9.23 -11.90
N ASP A 84 -8.88 -8.95 -12.99
CA ASP A 84 -9.80 -9.89 -13.62
C ASP A 84 -9.10 -11.01 -14.39
N LYS A 85 -8.05 -10.69 -15.14
CA LYS A 85 -7.42 -11.63 -16.09
C LYS A 85 -6.08 -12.18 -15.66
N LYS A 86 -5.47 -11.59 -14.64
CA LYS A 86 -4.06 -11.84 -14.22
C LYS A 86 -3.05 -11.55 -15.34
N LYS A 87 -3.48 -10.72 -16.30
CA LYS A 87 -2.71 -10.27 -17.46
C LYS A 87 -2.60 -8.76 -17.49
N TYR A 88 -1.52 -8.27 -18.02
CA TYR A 88 -1.28 -6.83 -18.19
C TYR A 88 -0.47 -6.59 -19.46
N ARG A 89 -0.46 -5.35 -19.92
CA ARG A 89 0.39 -4.88 -21.02
C ARG A 89 1.33 -3.81 -20.53
N MET A 90 2.54 -3.80 -21.07
CA MET A 90 3.47 -2.70 -20.83
C MET A 90 3.03 -1.46 -21.65
N LEU A 91 3.39 -0.28 -21.19
CA LEU A 91 3.12 0.94 -21.96
C LEU A 91 3.81 0.86 -23.33
N GLY A 92 3.10 1.29 -24.36
CA GLY A 92 3.57 1.25 -25.75
C GLY A 92 3.49 -0.12 -26.41
N GLU A 93 2.97 -1.14 -25.73
CA GLU A 93 2.83 -2.50 -26.27
C GLU A 93 1.39 -2.75 -26.73
N ALA A 94 1.22 -3.00 -28.03
CA ALA A 94 -0.11 -3.17 -28.62
C ALA A 94 -0.61 -4.62 -28.61
N ASN A 95 0.26 -5.60 -28.85
CA ASN A 95 -0.13 -6.97 -29.19
C ASN A 95 0.33 -8.04 -28.20
N SER A 96 1.18 -7.70 -27.23
CA SER A 96 1.68 -8.67 -26.24
C SER A 96 0.96 -8.51 -24.92
N GLU A 97 0.75 -9.62 -24.24
CA GLU A 97 0.24 -9.65 -22.86
C GLU A 97 1.22 -10.42 -21.98
N HIS A 98 1.43 -9.90 -20.80
CA HIS A 98 2.24 -10.53 -19.76
C HIS A 98 1.33 -11.07 -18.67
N GLU A 99 1.76 -12.15 -18.03
CA GLU A 99 1.04 -12.75 -16.91
C GLU A 99 1.86 -12.56 -15.63
N ALA A 100 1.17 -12.36 -14.51
CA ALA A 100 1.76 -12.36 -13.18
C ALA A 100 0.75 -12.81 -12.12
N LYS A 101 1.21 -13.52 -11.09
CA LYS A 101 0.42 -13.95 -9.95
C LYS A 101 0.78 -13.07 -8.75
N VAL A 102 0.08 -11.97 -8.58
CA VAL A 102 0.38 -10.97 -7.53
C VAL A 102 -0.79 -10.86 -6.59
N THR A 103 -0.52 -10.89 -5.29
CA THR A 103 -1.48 -10.47 -4.27
C THR A 103 -1.42 -8.96 -4.16
N LEU A 104 -2.50 -8.27 -4.53
CA LEU A 104 -2.59 -6.81 -4.44
C LEU A 104 -3.13 -6.40 -3.09
N VAL A 105 -2.48 -5.42 -2.47
CA VAL A 105 -2.97 -4.69 -1.31
C VAL A 105 -2.96 -3.21 -1.67
N LEU A 106 -4.12 -2.59 -1.59
CA LEU A 106 -4.34 -1.20 -1.98
C LEU A 106 -4.64 -0.37 -0.73
N ALA A 107 -4.00 0.77 -0.58
CA ALA A 107 -4.26 1.70 0.51
C ALA A 107 -4.58 3.09 -0.03
N THR A 108 -5.45 3.79 0.67
CA THR A 108 -5.80 5.18 0.37
C THR A 108 -6.18 5.90 1.66
N THR A 109 -5.86 7.18 1.74
CA THR A 109 -6.30 8.10 2.79
C THR A 109 -7.63 8.78 2.45
N GLU A 110 -8.04 8.71 1.18
CA GLU A 110 -9.27 9.33 0.67
C GLU A 110 -10.42 8.30 0.65
N ASP A 111 -11.65 8.82 0.57
CA ASP A 111 -12.83 7.98 0.40
C ASP A 111 -12.81 7.30 -0.98
N PRO A 112 -12.73 5.96 -1.04
CA PRO A 112 -12.65 5.25 -2.30
C PRO A 112 -13.79 5.55 -3.27
N ASP A 113 -15.01 5.74 -2.77
CA ASP A 113 -16.20 5.96 -3.61
C ASP A 113 -16.15 7.29 -4.35
N ASN A 114 -15.40 8.27 -3.85
CA ASN A 114 -15.27 9.60 -4.46
C ASN A 114 -14.06 9.71 -5.42
N HIS A 115 -13.09 8.81 -5.31
CA HIS A 115 -11.78 8.97 -5.98
C HIS A 115 -11.43 7.83 -6.92
N LEU A 116 -12.08 6.68 -6.79
CA LEU A 116 -11.82 5.52 -7.61
C LEU A 116 -13.00 5.21 -8.53
N LEU A 117 -12.70 4.68 -9.72
CA LEU A 117 -13.74 4.26 -10.66
C LEU A 117 -14.61 3.16 -10.04
N THR A 118 -15.92 3.29 -10.17
CA THR A 118 -16.89 2.30 -9.69
C THR A 118 -16.62 0.90 -10.26
N THR A 119 -16.15 0.84 -11.51
CA THR A 119 -15.75 -0.41 -12.17
C THR A 119 -14.55 -1.07 -11.49
N PHE A 120 -13.58 -0.28 -11.02
CA PHE A 120 -12.41 -0.74 -10.27
C PHE A 120 -12.80 -1.22 -8.86
N LEU A 121 -13.61 -0.43 -8.14
CA LEU A 121 -14.06 -0.78 -6.78
C LEU A 121 -14.80 -2.12 -6.72
N ARG A 122 -15.63 -2.43 -7.72
CA ARG A 122 -16.37 -3.71 -7.79
C ARG A 122 -15.48 -4.94 -7.87
N ARG A 123 -14.19 -4.81 -8.16
CA ARG A 123 -13.22 -5.92 -8.26
C ARG A 123 -12.38 -6.07 -7.00
N ILE A 124 -12.52 -5.16 -6.07
CA ILE A 124 -11.84 -5.26 -4.77
C ILE A 124 -12.72 -6.08 -3.84
N PRO A 125 -12.35 -7.34 -3.53
CA PRO A 125 -13.24 -8.27 -2.81
C PRO A 125 -13.38 -7.93 -1.33
N MET A 126 -12.45 -7.16 -0.77
CA MET A 126 -12.42 -6.83 0.65
C MET A 126 -11.96 -5.39 0.85
N VAL A 127 -12.76 -4.61 1.53
CA VAL A 127 -12.42 -3.26 1.98
C VAL A 127 -12.33 -3.26 3.50
N ILE A 128 -11.20 -2.79 4.03
CA ILE A 128 -10.97 -2.69 5.47
C ILE A 128 -10.81 -1.22 5.82
N LYS A 129 -11.75 -0.67 6.56
CA LYS A 129 -11.64 0.67 7.12
C LYS A 129 -10.83 0.62 8.41
N ILE A 130 -9.68 1.28 8.42
CA ILE A 130 -8.86 1.44 9.62
C ILE A 130 -9.33 2.70 10.35
N PRO A 131 -9.94 2.58 11.56
CA PRO A 131 -10.41 3.74 12.29
C PRO A 131 -9.25 4.62 12.74
N SER A 132 -9.45 5.93 12.69
CA SER A 132 -8.51 6.90 13.22
C SER A 132 -8.36 6.73 14.75
N LEU A 133 -7.29 7.30 15.31
CA LEU A 133 -7.08 7.26 16.76
C LEU A 133 -8.24 7.91 17.52
N LYS A 134 -8.87 8.93 16.93
CA LYS A 134 -10.03 9.62 17.52
C LYS A 134 -11.27 8.73 17.62
N GLU A 135 -11.46 7.81 16.66
CA GLU A 135 -12.61 6.90 16.62
C GLU A 135 -12.41 5.67 17.52
N LYS A 136 -11.20 5.45 18.05
CA LYS A 136 -10.90 4.32 18.94
C LYS A 136 -11.37 4.58 20.36
N SER A 137 -11.80 3.53 21.04
CA SER A 137 -12.13 3.55 22.46
C SER A 137 -10.90 3.88 23.33
N PHE A 138 -11.13 4.36 24.56
CA PHE A 138 -10.05 4.62 25.51
C PHE A 138 -9.19 3.37 25.78
N ASN A 139 -9.81 2.19 25.83
CA ASN A 139 -9.07 0.95 26.06
C ASN A 139 -8.17 0.59 24.89
N GLU A 140 -8.66 0.71 23.65
CA GLU A 140 -7.83 0.49 22.45
C GLU A 140 -6.68 1.49 22.35
N ARG A 141 -6.93 2.78 22.66
CA ARG A 141 -5.87 3.80 22.73
C ARG A 141 -4.83 3.44 23.77
N LYS A 142 -5.26 3.02 24.97
CA LYS A 142 -4.35 2.61 26.04
C LYS A 142 -3.46 1.44 25.61
N GLN A 143 -4.06 0.40 25.02
CA GLN A 143 -3.31 -0.74 24.53
C GLN A 143 -2.30 -0.36 23.46
N MET A 144 -2.69 0.54 22.56
CA MET A 144 -1.81 1.04 21.49
C MET A 144 -0.63 1.86 22.07
N ILE A 145 -0.89 2.75 23.02
CA ILE A 145 0.15 3.51 23.71
C ILE A 145 1.13 2.55 24.40
N LEU A 146 0.63 1.60 25.17
CA LEU A 146 1.47 0.60 25.85
C LEU A 146 2.30 -0.21 24.85
N TYR A 147 1.71 -0.59 23.71
CA TYR A 147 2.42 -1.30 22.66
C TYR A 147 3.55 -0.45 22.05
N LEU A 148 3.31 0.83 21.74
CA LEU A 148 4.35 1.72 21.23
C LEU A 148 5.50 1.88 22.24
N PHE A 149 5.20 2.08 23.53
CA PHE A 149 6.21 2.15 24.57
C PHE A 149 6.97 0.83 24.75
N SER A 150 6.30 -0.32 24.56
CA SER A 150 6.97 -1.63 24.59
C SER A 150 7.97 -1.81 23.45
N LEU A 151 7.66 -1.31 22.26
CA LEU A 151 8.58 -1.32 21.13
C LEU A 151 9.81 -0.43 21.42
N GLU A 152 9.58 0.76 21.96
CA GLU A 152 10.65 1.68 22.31
C GLU A 152 11.52 1.13 23.43
N ALA A 153 10.92 0.60 24.51
CA ALA A 153 11.65 -0.07 25.59
C ALA A 153 12.54 -1.21 25.06
N SER A 154 12.04 -1.98 24.09
CA SER A 154 12.81 -3.05 23.45
C SER A 154 13.98 -2.49 22.62
N ALA A 155 13.77 -1.36 21.94
CA ALA A 155 14.79 -0.74 21.11
C ALA A 155 15.95 -0.15 21.94
N ILE A 156 15.63 0.48 23.09
CA ILE A 156 16.63 1.07 24.01
C ILE A 156 17.20 0.07 25.01
N GLY A 157 16.62 -1.14 25.10
CA GLY A 157 17.05 -2.16 26.06
C GLY A 157 16.76 -1.85 27.52
N CYS A 158 15.81 -0.95 27.80
CA CYS A 158 15.50 -0.47 29.13
C CYS A 158 13.98 -0.40 29.37
N PRO A 159 13.45 -0.83 30.52
CA PRO A 159 12.03 -0.73 30.82
C PRO A 159 11.59 0.75 30.94
N ILE A 160 10.45 1.07 30.32
CA ILE A 160 9.83 2.40 30.41
C ILE A 160 8.65 2.30 31.38
N VAL A 161 8.65 3.14 32.42
CA VAL A 161 7.55 3.25 33.37
C VAL A 161 6.74 4.50 33.04
N ILE A 162 5.44 4.33 32.90
CA ILE A 162 4.50 5.44 32.62
C ILE A 162 3.63 5.62 33.87
N ASP A 163 3.67 6.80 34.45
CA ASP A 163 2.78 7.14 35.58
C ASP A 163 1.34 7.39 35.10
N LYS A 164 0.41 7.49 36.05
CA LYS A 164 -1.02 7.62 35.76
C LYS A 164 -1.36 8.95 35.09
N ASP A 165 -0.69 10.02 35.42
CA ASP A 165 -0.98 11.36 34.90
C ASP A 165 -0.48 11.49 33.48
N THR A 166 0.71 10.98 33.20
CA THR A 166 1.24 10.86 31.83
C THR A 166 0.34 10.00 30.95
N MET A 167 -0.12 8.84 31.45
CA MET A 167 -1.04 7.99 30.70
C MET A 167 -2.36 8.70 30.42
N ALA A 168 -2.93 9.41 31.40
CA ALA A 168 -4.16 10.16 31.22
C ALA A 168 -3.98 11.27 30.16
N THR A 169 -2.86 11.99 30.20
CA THR A 169 -2.53 13.02 29.21
C THR A 169 -2.42 12.43 27.78
N LEU A 170 -1.73 11.32 27.62
CA LEU A 170 -1.59 10.62 26.33
C LEU A 170 -2.93 10.13 25.80
N LEU A 171 -3.82 9.64 26.66
CA LEU A 171 -5.15 9.19 26.29
C LEU A 171 -6.06 10.33 25.81
N LEU A 172 -5.90 11.53 26.38
CA LEU A 172 -6.65 12.72 25.98
C LEU A 172 -6.04 13.44 24.79
N TYR A 173 -4.77 13.19 24.50
CA TYR A 173 -4.08 13.81 23.38
C TYR A 173 -4.70 13.36 22.05
N GLN A 174 -5.00 14.33 21.19
CA GLN A 174 -5.55 14.10 19.84
C GLN A 174 -4.55 14.56 18.77
N PRO A 175 -3.59 13.72 18.41
CA PRO A 175 -2.59 14.07 17.42
C PRO A 175 -3.22 14.24 16.04
N LYS A 176 -2.91 15.36 15.36
CA LYS A 176 -3.39 15.62 13.98
C LYS A 176 -2.85 14.58 12.98
N GLY A 177 -1.63 14.10 13.19
CA GLY A 177 -0.97 13.08 12.40
C GLY A 177 -1.30 11.64 12.82
N ASN A 178 -2.41 11.44 13.56
CA ASN A 178 -2.89 10.13 13.99
C ASN A 178 -1.81 9.32 14.74
N ILE A 179 -1.70 8.03 14.50
CA ILE A 179 -0.74 7.12 15.14
C ILE A 179 0.72 7.51 14.83
N GLY A 180 1.00 7.98 13.62
CA GLY A 180 2.33 8.43 13.22
C GLY A 180 2.88 9.54 14.13
N GLN A 181 2.04 10.51 14.49
CA GLN A 181 2.43 11.57 15.42
C GLN A 181 2.45 11.12 16.88
N LEU A 182 1.66 10.11 17.23
CA LEU A 182 1.72 9.53 18.58
C LEU A 182 3.01 8.76 18.83
N LYS A 183 3.62 8.23 17.78
CA LYS A 183 4.87 7.46 17.84
C LYS A 183 6.11 8.35 17.97
N ASN A 184 6.07 9.58 17.41
CA ASN A 184 7.17 10.55 17.45
C ASN A 184 7.10 11.44 18.71
#